data_0fac65e7e614f1cbf0fc3bc577358e18
#
_entry.id   0fac65e7e614f1cbf0fc3bc577358e18
#
_cell.length_a   1.000
_cell.length_b   1.000
_cell.length_c   1.000
_cell.angle_alpha   90.00
_cell.angle_beta   90.00
_cell.angle_gamma   90.00
#
_symmetry.space_group_name_H-M   'P 1'
#
loop_
_entity.id
_entity.type
_entity.pdbx_description
1 polymer ?
#
loop_
_entity_poly.entity_id
_entity_poly.type
_entity_poly.pdbx_seq_one_letter_code
_entity_poly.pdbx_strand_id
1 'polypeptide(L)'
;MNVVLVLLLVAVSLGGLVLVYLRKGFGGAFTKAPATTVAAAPPGVGRFSGRAVAAGAVPVSEASGRSYLARELAIVPSSDGSDGTHRFGQAVDFLLDDGSGVALVRGAGGRVSVSRDFTAPVTTLDKAPWADELLRSGGYHNGSPSTCRIRVYEGVIEDGSQVGVVGQAEEPDDAARALGATLVIRGTPSQPVMIRAERP
;
A
#
# COMPACT_ATOMS: atom_id res chain seq x y z
N MET A 1 46.60 10.67 -6.39
CA MET A 1 45.28 10.72 -5.73
C MET A 1 45.20 9.51 -4.78
N ASN A 2 44.94 9.77 -3.50
CA ASN A 2 45.09 8.76 -2.45
C ASN A 2 43.92 7.77 -2.50
N VAL A 3 44.17 6.46 -2.73
CA VAL A 3 43.18 5.42 -2.86
C VAL A 3 42.23 5.38 -1.64
N VAL A 4 42.73 5.67 -0.45
CA VAL A 4 41.93 5.74 0.78
C VAL A 4 40.89 6.86 0.71
N LEU A 5 41.22 8.00 0.11
CA LEU A 5 40.31 9.14 -0.05
C LEU A 5 39.14 8.79 -1.01
N VAL A 6 39.44 8.07 -2.08
CA VAL A 6 38.44 7.62 -3.05
C VAL A 6 37.50 6.60 -2.42
N LEU A 7 37.99 5.64 -1.66
CA LEU A 7 37.17 4.65 -0.95
C LEU A 7 36.29 5.31 0.11
N LEU A 8 36.75 6.31 0.82
CA LEU A 8 35.97 7.07 1.80
C LEU A 8 34.84 7.87 1.12
N LEU A 9 35.09 8.50 -0.02
CA LEU A 9 34.11 9.24 -0.80
C LEU A 9 33.02 8.29 -1.35
N VAL A 10 33.39 7.11 -1.83
CA VAL A 10 32.44 6.08 -2.30
C VAL A 10 31.60 5.54 -1.15
N ALA A 11 32.18 5.28 0.01
CA ALA A 11 31.44 4.80 1.20
C ALA A 11 30.46 5.85 1.72
N VAL A 12 30.85 7.13 1.74
CA VAL A 12 29.95 8.24 2.16
C VAL A 12 28.82 8.45 1.16
N SER A 13 29.08 8.35 -0.15
CA SER A 13 28.04 8.49 -1.18
C SER A 13 27.07 7.31 -1.19
N LEU A 14 27.54 6.07 -1.02
CA LEU A 14 26.70 4.89 -0.88
C LEU A 14 25.86 4.93 0.42
N GLY A 15 26.47 5.32 1.54
CA GLY A 15 25.77 5.50 2.81
C GLY A 15 24.70 6.58 2.74
N GLY A 16 25.00 7.70 2.06
CA GLY A 16 24.04 8.78 1.81
C GLY A 16 22.87 8.33 0.94
N LEU A 17 23.12 7.53 -0.11
CA LEU A 17 22.09 7.00 -1.01
C LEU A 17 21.18 6.00 -0.27
N VAL A 18 21.73 5.11 0.54
CA VAL A 18 20.97 4.15 1.37
C VAL A 18 20.13 4.90 2.40
N LEU A 19 20.65 5.94 3.06
CA LEU A 19 19.90 6.76 4.02
C LEU A 19 18.75 7.52 3.34
N VAL A 20 18.93 8.04 2.13
CA VAL A 20 17.87 8.69 1.35
C VAL A 20 16.83 7.67 0.91
N TYR A 21 17.24 6.45 0.53
CA TYR A 21 16.32 5.38 0.12
C TYR A 21 15.51 4.88 1.32
N LEU A 22 16.13 4.67 2.48
CA LEU A 22 15.45 4.30 3.72
C LEU A 22 14.52 5.42 4.23
N ARG A 23 14.88 6.69 4.02
CA ARG A 23 14.05 7.85 4.37
C ARG A 23 12.83 8.04 3.48
N LYS A 24 12.87 7.56 2.24
CA LYS A 24 11.72 7.59 1.29
C LYS A 24 10.85 6.34 1.38
N GLY A 25 11.22 5.35 2.19
CA GLY A 25 10.47 4.12 2.37
C GLY A 25 9.14 4.32 3.11
N PHE A 26 8.26 3.32 3.00
CA PHE A 26 6.94 3.28 3.63
C PHE A 26 7.00 3.63 5.13
N GLY A 27 7.91 3.01 5.88
CA GLY A 27 8.12 3.27 7.31
C GLY A 27 8.55 4.70 7.63
N GLY A 28 9.35 5.33 6.77
CA GLY A 28 9.81 6.69 6.94
C GLY A 28 8.67 7.74 6.88
N ALA A 29 7.64 7.50 6.08
CA ALA A 29 6.48 8.39 6.00
C ALA A 29 5.67 8.36 7.30
N PHE A 30 5.41 7.16 7.85
CA PHE A 30 4.69 7.00 9.12
C PHE A 30 5.46 7.59 10.32
N THR A 31 6.78 7.61 10.26
CA THR A 31 7.61 8.19 11.35
C THR A 31 7.66 9.71 11.30
N LYS A 32 7.62 10.28 10.08
CA LYS A 32 7.82 11.73 9.87
C LYS A 32 6.53 12.53 9.89
N ALA A 33 5.41 11.95 9.43
CA ALA A 33 4.15 12.64 9.40
C ALA A 33 3.65 12.88 10.84
N PRO A 34 3.24 14.12 11.17
CA PRO A 34 2.70 14.43 12.49
C PRO A 34 1.43 13.62 12.74
N ALA A 35 1.33 13.03 13.93
CA ALA A 35 0.11 12.37 14.37
C ALA A 35 -0.96 13.42 14.65
N THR A 36 -2.15 13.19 14.14
CA THR A 36 -3.30 14.08 14.36
C THR A 36 -4.59 13.26 14.37
N THR A 37 -5.65 13.85 14.90
CA THR A 37 -7.00 13.30 14.82
C THR A 37 -7.77 13.93 13.67
N VAL A 38 -8.84 13.29 13.23
CA VAL A 38 -9.68 13.78 12.13
C VAL A 38 -10.26 15.17 12.47
N ALA A 39 -10.77 15.35 13.70
CA ALA A 39 -11.38 16.61 14.14
C ALA A 39 -10.38 17.77 14.27
N ALA A 40 -9.10 17.47 14.51
CA ALA A 40 -8.06 18.50 14.76
C ALA A 40 -7.07 18.63 13.60
N ALA A 41 -7.30 17.96 12.47
CA ALA A 41 -6.37 17.93 11.37
C ALA A 41 -6.25 19.30 10.67
N PRO A 42 -5.05 19.91 10.68
CA PRO A 42 -4.81 21.07 9.81
C PRO A 42 -4.70 20.60 8.36
N PRO A 43 -4.96 21.50 7.38
CA PRO A 43 -4.64 21.22 5.98
C PRO A 43 -3.17 20.81 5.82
N GLY A 44 -2.91 19.77 5.05
CA GLY A 44 -1.54 19.28 4.81
C GLY A 44 -1.36 17.81 5.15
N VAL A 45 -0.10 17.37 5.16
CA VAL A 45 0.24 15.97 5.41
C VAL A 45 0.12 15.62 6.88
N GLY A 46 -0.70 14.62 7.18
CA GLY A 46 -0.91 14.07 8.52
C GLY A 46 -0.83 12.56 8.57
N ARG A 47 -0.67 12.04 9.78
CA ARG A 47 -0.80 10.62 10.10
C ARG A 47 -2.02 10.43 10.99
N PHE A 48 -2.91 9.57 10.54
CA PHE A 48 -4.18 9.25 11.17
C PHE A 48 -4.19 7.78 11.56
N SER A 49 -4.84 7.44 12.67
CA SER A 49 -5.06 6.04 13.07
C SER A 49 -6.51 5.88 13.51
N GLY A 50 -7.15 4.81 13.07
CA GLY A 50 -8.56 4.56 13.37
C GLY A 50 -9.07 3.29 12.73
N ARG A 51 -10.36 3.10 12.82
CA ARG A 51 -11.07 1.97 12.23
C ARG A 51 -11.43 2.26 10.76
N ALA A 52 -11.06 1.35 9.87
CA ALA A 52 -11.47 1.41 8.48
C ALA A 52 -12.92 0.91 8.35
N VAL A 53 -13.76 1.68 7.66
CA VAL A 53 -15.18 1.35 7.42
C VAL A 53 -15.49 1.46 5.94
N ALA A 54 -16.26 0.53 5.41
CA ALA A 54 -16.63 0.53 4.01
C ALA A 54 -17.40 1.80 3.62
N ALA A 55 -16.95 2.49 2.57
CA ALA A 55 -17.63 3.67 2.01
C ALA A 55 -18.60 3.33 0.88
N GLY A 56 -18.62 2.08 0.43
CA GLY A 56 -19.44 1.61 -0.68
C GLY A 56 -19.24 0.12 -0.93
N ALA A 57 -19.32 -0.31 -2.19
CA ALA A 57 -19.11 -1.70 -2.56
C ALA A 57 -17.69 -2.16 -2.21
N VAL A 58 -17.59 -3.31 -1.55
CA VAL A 58 -16.32 -3.90 -1.14
C VAL A 58 -15.94 -5.00 -2.12
N PRO A 59 -14.77 -4.90 -2.77
CA PRO A 59 -14.31 -5.95 -3.68
C PRO A 59 -13.92 -7.23 -2.92
N VAL A 60 -13.94 -8.34 -3.64
CA VAL A 60 -13.52 -9.66 -3.15
C VAL A 60 -12.24 -10.04 -3.86
N SER A 61 -11.28 -10.54 -3.11
CA SER A 61 -10.00 -11.01 -3.65
C SER A 61 -10.17 -12.31 -4.43
N GLU A 62 -9.64 -12.36 -5.62
CA GLU A 62 -9.59 -13.56 -6.46
C GLU A 62 -8.60 -14.61 -5.89
N ALA A 63 -7.64 -14.19 -5.06
CA ALA A 63 -6.67 -15.09 -4.46
C ALA A 63 -7.23 -15.83 -3.25
N SER A 64 -7.87 -15.12 -2.33
CA SER A 64 -8.31 -15.67 -1.03
C SER A 64 -9.83 -15.79 -0.87
N GLY A 65 -10.61 -15.12 -1.72
CA GLY A 65 -12.07 -15.00 -1.55
C GLY A 65 -12.48 -14.04 -0.43
N ARG A 66 -11.54 -13.34 0.20
CA ARG A 66 -11.81 -12.37 1.28
C ARG A 66 -12.22 -11.02 0.71
N SER A 67 -13.16 -10.34 1.36
CA SER A 67 -13.47 -8.94 1.08
C SER A 67 -12.36 -8.03 1.59
N TYR A 68 -12.06 -6.94 0.89
CA TYR A 68 -10.99 -6.03 1.29
C TYR A 68 -11.31 -4.56 1.01
N LEU A 69 -10.87 -3.69 1.90
CA LEU A 69 -10.77 -2.23 1.68
C LEU A 69 -9.40 -1.87 1.11
N ALA A 70 -8.38 -2.62 1.54
CA ALA A 70 -7.04 -2.57 0.95
C ALA A 70 -6.40 -3.95 1.01
N ARG A 71 -5.51 -4.26 0.04
CA ARG A 71 -4.76 -5.52 0.02
C ARG A 71 -3.34 -5.33 -0.48
N GLU A 72 -2.44 -6.20 -0.02
CA GLU A 72 -1.10 -6.40 -0.58
C GLU A 72 -1.00 -7.83 -1.09
N LEU A 73 -0.66 -7.95 -2.37
CA LEU A 73 -0.38 -9.22 -3.03
C LEU A 73 1.12 -9.33 -3.31
N ALA A 74 1.68 -10.52 -3.14
CA ALA A 74 3.00 -10.86 -3.63
C ALA A 74 2.89 -12.09 -4.52
N ILE A 75 3.21 -11.94 -5.80
CA ILE A 75 3.25 -13.02 -6.78
C ILE A 75 4.71 -13.44 -6.97
N VAL A 76 4.98 -14.70 -6.72
CA VAL A 76 6.33 -15.30 -6.85
C VAL A 76 6.28 -16.33 -7.97
N PRO A 77 6.85 -16.05 -9.15
CA PRO A 77 7.04 -17.06 -10.18
C PRO A 77 7.95 -18.18 -9.67
N SER A 78 7.58 -19.41 -9.95
CA SER A 78 8.34 -20.62 -9.57
C SER A 78 9.05 -21.19 -10.79
N SER A 79 9.70 -20.35 -11.61
CA SER A 79 10.55 -20.82 -12.71
C SER A 79 12.01 -20.78 -12.27
N ASP A 80 12.76 -21.80 -12.67
CA ASP A 80 14.20 -21.88 -12.44
C ASP A 80 14.89 -20.65 -13.04
N GLY A 81 15.25 -19.69 -12.18
CA GLY A 81 16.06 -18.53 -12.54
C GLY A 81 15.39 -17.14 -12.48
N SER A 82 14.13 -17.00 -12.10
CA SER A 82 13.53 -15.67 -11.87
C SER A 82 13.37 -15.39 -10.38
N ASP A 83 14.29 -14.64 -9.80
CA ASP A 83 14.28 -14.24 -8.37
C ASP A 83 13.32 -13.09 -8.05
N GLY A 84 12.23 -12.92 -8.81
CA GLY A 84 11.36 -11.78 -8.68
C GLY A 84 10.11 -12.02 -7.83
N THR A 85 10.06 -11.44 -6.65
CA THR A 85 8.78 -11.24 -5.94
C THR A 85 8.14 -9.95 -6.45
N HIS A 86 7.01 -10.05 -7.14
CA HIS A 86 6.26 -8.90 -7.62
C HIS A 86 5.18 -8.53 -6.61
N ARG A 87 5.19 -7.28 -6.16
CA ARG A 87 4.28 -6.80 -5.11
C ARG A 87 3.30 -5.78 -5.68
N PHE A 88 2.03 -5.95 -5.32
CA PHE A 88 0.93 -5.10 -5.75
C PHE A 88 0.14 -4.66 -4.53
N GLY A 89 -0.04 -3.36 -4.39
CA GLY A 89 -0.94 -2.77 -3.41
C GLY A 89 -2.19 -2.26 -4.12
N GLN A 90 -3.36 -2.58 -3.59
CA GLN A 90 -4.64 -2.10 -4.09
C GLN A 90 -5.49 -1.62 -2.91
N ALA A 91 -6.17 -0.50 -3.08
CA ALA A 91 -7.13 0.00 -2.10
C ALA A 91 -8.30 0.64 -2.82
N VAL A 92 -9.49 0.49 -2.25
CA VAL A 92 -10.68 1.26 -2.60
C VAL A 92 -10.82 2.46 -1.67
N ASP A 93 -11.72 3.36 -1.96
CA ASP A 93 -12.08 4.44 -1.04
C ASP A 93 -12.80 3.85 0.18
N PHE A 94 -12.44 4.32 1.36
CA PHE A 94 -13.04 3.86 2.62
C PHE A 94 -13.10 5.01 3.64
N LEU A 95 -13.93 4.87 4.66
CA LEU A 95 -14.00 5.80 5.78
C LEU A 95 -13.01 5.39 6.87
N LEU A 96 -12.34 6.36 7.46
CA LEU A 96 -11.53 6.22 8.65
C LEU A 96 -12.23 6.91 9.83
N ASP A 97 -12.64 6.13 10.79
CA ASP A 97 -13.25 6.60 12.05
C ASP A 97 -12.21 6.49 13.17
N ASP A 98 -11.77 7.63 13.70
CA ASP A 98 -10.81 7.69 14.81
C ASP A 98 -11.47 8.02 16.17
N GLY A 99 -12.81 8.05 16.20
CA GLY A 99 -13.61 8.42 17.37
C GLY A 99 -13.72 9.94 17.60
N SER A 100 -12.90 10.76 16.94
CA SER A 100 -13.03 12.23 16.97
C SER A 100 -13.81 12.75 15.77
N GLY A 101 -13.85 11.99 14.68
CA GLY A 101 -14.52 12.30 13.43
C GLY A 101 -14.33 11.20 12.40
N VAL A 102 -14.91 11.42 11.22
CA VAL A 102 -14.84 10.49 10.10
C VAL A 102 -14.15 11.18 8.92
N ALA A 103 -13.12 10.53 8.37
CA ALA A 103 -12.45 10.98 7.16
C ALA A 103 -12.69 10.02 6.01
N LEU A 104 -12.90 10.54 4.78
CA LEU A 104 -12.88 9.73 3.58
C LEU A 104 -11.43 9.57 3.08
N VAL A 105 -10.94 8.35 3.06
CA VAL A 105 -9.63 8.02 2.50
C VAL A 105 -9.80 7.67 1.02
N ARG A 106 -9.16 8.46 0.14
CA ARG A 106 -9.08 8.17 -1.30
C ARG A 106 -7.98 7.12 -1.52
N GLY A 107 -8.39 5.86 -1.54
CA GLY A 107 -7.48 4.71 -1.56
C GLY A 107 -6.85 4.43 -2.91
N ALA A 108 -7.46 4.87 -4.01
CA ALA A 108 -6.98 4.60 -5.37
C ALA A 108 -5.54 5.09 -5.58
N GLY A 109 -4.67 4.21 -6.11
CA GLY A 109 -3.25 4.50 -6.30
C GLY A 109 -2.42 4.59 -5.00
N GLY A 110 -3.03 4.29 -3.86
CA GLY A 110 -2.36 4.26 -2.57
C GLY A 110 -1.34 3.13 -2.44
N ARG A 111 -0.38 3.30 -1.54
CA ARG A 111 0.57 2.25 -1.15
C ARG A 111 0.04 1.55 0.09
N VAL A 112 -0.01 0.23 0.03
CA VAL A 112 -0.55 -0.61 1.11
C VAL A 112 0.58 -1.41 1.74
N SER A 113 0.54 -1.56 3.05
CA SER A 113 1.39 -2.47 3.81
C SER A 113 0.56 -3.22 4.84
N VAL A 114 0.45 -4.51 4.65
CA VAL A 114 -0.27 -5.41 5.53
C VAL A 114 0.48 -6.73 5.65
N SER A 115 0.40 -7.36 6.81
CA SER A 115 0.98 -8.69 6.99
C SER A 115 0.28 -9.69 6.08
N ARG A 116 1.05 -10.42 5.29
CA ARG A 116 0.54 -11.45 4.39
C ARG A 116 0.29 -12.72 5.20
N ASP A 117 -0.95 -12.95 5.54
CA ASP A 117 -1.44 -14.04 6.38
C ASP A 117 -2.09 -15.18 5.60
N PHE A 118 -2.25 -15.00 4.28
CA PHE A 118 -2.79 -16.01 3.38
C PHE A 118 -1.77 -16.41 2.32
N THR A 119 -1.71 -17.71 2.03
CA THR A 119 -0.92 -18.29 0.93
C THR A 119 -1.83 -19.13 0.05
N ALA A 120 -2.00 -18.72 -1.19
CA ALA A 120 -2.78 -19.51 -2.15
C ALA A 120 -2.03 -20.80 -2.53
N PRO A 121 -2.75 -21.88 -2.86
CA PRO A 121 -2.15 -23.05 -3.48
C PRO A 121 -1.34 -22.68 -4.72
N VAL A 122 -0.23 -23.40 -4.95
CA VAL A 122 0.55 -23.20 -6.17
C VAL A 122 -0.31 -23.47 -7.39
N THR A 123 -0.33 -22.54 -8.33
CA THR A 123 -1.11 -22.62 -9.57
C THR A 123 -0.24 -22.20 -10.75
N THR A 124 -0.81 -22.17 -11.95
CA THR A 124 -0.19 -21.69 -13.18
C THR A 124 -0.90 -20.43 -13.68
N LEU A 125 -0.23 -19.59 -14.47
CA LEU A 125 -0.79 -18.34 -14.96
C LEU A 125 -2.06 -18.53 -15.79
N ASP A 126 -2.14 -19.62 -16.59
CA ASP A 126 -3.35 -19.96 -17.36
C ASP A 126 -4.57 -20.28 -16.47
N LYS A 127 -4.35 -20.74 -15.23
CA LYS A 127 -5.40 -21.00 -14.25
C LYS A 127 -5.69 -19.82 -13.32
N ALA A 128 -4.87 -18.79 -13.39
CA ALA A 128 -5.00 -17.55 -12.61
C ALA A 128 -4.90 -16.31 -13.52
N PRO A 129 -5.85 -16.08 -14.43
CA PRO A 129 -5.76 -14.99 -15.42
C PRO A 129 -5.68 -13.61 -14.76
N TRP A 130 -6.27 -13.44 -13.58
CA TRP A 130 -6.15 -12.20 -12.80
C TRP A 130 -4.69 -11.91 -12.36
N ALA A 131 -3.90 -12.96 -12.07
CA ALA A 131 -2.50 -12.80 -11.69
C ALA A 131 -1.64 -12.44 -12.92
N ASP A 132 -1.94 -13.03 -14.08
CA ASP A 132 -1.29 -12.68 -15.35
C ASP A 132 -1.56 -11.22 -15.73
N GLU A 133 -2.81 -10.76 -15.57
CA GLU A 133 -3.19 -9.36 -15.81
C GLU A 133 -2.46 -8.39 -14.86
N LEU A 134 -2.35 -8.71 -13.58
CA LEU A 134 -1.59 -7.92 -12.62
C LEU A 134 -0.11 -7.84 -12.99
N LEU A 135 0.50 -8.95 -13.39
CA LEU A 135 1.90 -8.96 -13.83
C LEU A 135 2.09 -8.12 -15.11
N ARG A 136 1.17 -8.18 -16.06
CA ARG A 136 1.19 -7.36 -17.28
C ARG A 136 1.06 -5.87 -16.96
N SER A 137 0.06 -5.50 -16.19
CA SER A 137 -0.20 -4.11 -15.82
C SER A 137 0.93 -3.49 -14.99
N GLY A 138 1.62 -4.30 -14.19
CA GLY A 138 2.80 -3.91 -13.43
C GLY A 138 4.10 -3.84 -14.23
N GLY A 139 4.07 -4.21 -15.54
CA GLY A 139 5.26 -4.26 -16.38
C GLY A 139 6.21 -5.43 -16.07
N TYR A 140 5.73 -6.44 -15.34
CA TYR A 140 6.54 -7.59 -14.92
C TYR A 140 6.38 -8.83 -15.81
N HIS A 141 5.61 -8.73 -16.88
CA HIS A 141 5.40 -9.85 -17.79
C HIS A 141 6.57 -9.93 -18.78
N ASN A 142 7.57 -10.71 -18.44
CA ASN A 142 8.78 -10.93 -19.26
C ASN A 142 8.59 -12.05 -20.31
N GLY A 143 7.38 -12.23 -20.86
CA GLY A 143 7.09 -13.33 -21.78
C GLY A 143 7.08 -14.71 -21.10
N SER A 144 6.83 -14.74 -19.80
CA SER A 144 6.67 -16.01 -19.07
C SER A 144 5.58 -16.86 -19.72
N PRO A 145 5.83 -18.16 -19.95
CA PRO A 145 4.81 -19.02 -20.56
C PRO A 145 3.58 -19.12 -19.64
N SER A 146 2.40 -19.30 -20.23
CA SER A 146 1.15 -19.46 -19.50
C SER A 146 1.18 -20.61 -18.47
N THR A 147 2.05 -21.59 -18.70
CA THR A 147 2.32 -22.72 -17.79
C THR A 147 3.25 -22.38 -16.63
N CYS A 148 3.76 -21.13 -16.55
CA CYS A 148 4.59 -20.71 -15.42
C CYS A 148 3.84 -20.91 -14.10
N ARG A 149 4.47 -21.66 -13.20
CA ARG A 149 3.93 -21.86 -11.84
C ARG A 149 4.14 -20.61 -11.02
N ILE A 150 3.13 -20.22 -10.27
CA ILE A 150 3.16 -19.08 -9.37
C ILE A 150 2.72 -19.48 -7.97
N ARG A 151 3.26 -18.78 -6.98
CA ARG A 151 2.76 -18.77 -5.59
C ARG A 151 2.31 -17.36 -5.26
N VAL A 152 1.14 -17.25 -4.67
CA VAL A 152 0.57 -15.95 -4.28
C VAL A 152 0.45 -15.88 -2.77
N TYR A 153 0.94 -14.78 -2.22
CA TYR A 153 0.76 -14.41 -0.81
C TYR A 153 -0.09 -13.17 -0.76
N GLU A 154 -1.02 -13.12 0.18
CA GLU A 154 -1.91 -11.99 0.35
C GLU A 154 -2.05 -11.58 1.81
N GLY A 155 -2.20 -10.29 2.02
CA GLY A 155 -2.72 -9.71 3.24
C GLY A 155 -3.82 -8.72 2.90
N VAL A 156 -4.87 -8.67 3.70
CA VAL A 156 -6.02 -7.79 3.48
C VAL A 156 -6.31 -6.92 4.70
N ILE A 157 -6.83 -5.74 4.45
CA ILE A 157 -7.46 -4.86 5.41
C ILE A 157 -8.96 -4.96 5.13
N GLU A 158 -9.70 -5.53 6.05
CA GLU A 158 -11.14 -5.73 5.96
C GLU A 158 -11.91 -4.58 6.62
N ASP A 159 -13.22 -4.54 6.40
CA ASP A 159 -14.11 -3.63 7.13
C ASP A 159 -13.97 -3.87 8.65
N GLY A 160 -13.87 -2.79 9.42
CA GLY A 160 -13.64 -2.84 10.87
C GLY A 160 -12.18 -2.95 11.32
N SER A 161 -11.22 -3.12 10.41
CA SER A 161 -9.79 -3.24 10.75
C SER A 161 -9.22 -1.93 11.31
N GLN A 162 -8.28 -2.04 12.27
CA GLN A 162 -7.48 -0.90 12.72
C GLN A 162 -6.38 -0.58 11.69
N VAL A 163 -6.31 0.68 11.28
CA VAL A 163 -5.38 1.13 10.25
C VAL A 163 -4.71 2.44 10.61
N GLY A 164 -3.47 2.58 10.14
CA GLY A 164 -2.79 3.86 10.05
C GLY A 164 -2.80 4.37 8.61
N VAL A 165 -3.07 5.64 8.44
CA VAL A 165 -3.10 6.32 7.12
C VAL A 165 -2.20 7.54 7.18
N VAL A 166 -1.34 7.70 6.15
CA VAL A 166 -0.58 8.94 5.93
C VAL A 166 -0.99 9.51 4.57
N GLY A 167 -1.42 10.75 4.59
CA GLY A 167 -1.86 11.46 3.39
C GLY A 167 -2.08 12.93 3.64
N GLN A 168 -2.45 13.63 2.59
CA GLN A 168 -2.81 15.03 2.65
C GLN A 168 -4.25 15.17 3.09
N ALA A 169 -4.45 15.91 4.18
CA ALA A 169 -5.76 16.28 4.71
C ALA A 169 -6.30 17.50 3.98
N GLU A 170 -7.54 17.41 3.54
CA GLU A 170 -8.24 18.47 2.80
C GLU A 170 -9.69 18.55 3.25
N GLU A 171 -10.34 19.68 2.94
CA GLU A 171 -11.77 19.84 3.16
C GLU A 171 -12.58 18.79 2.39
N PRO A 172 -13.70 18.31 2.96
CA PRO A 172 -14.52 17.30 2.31
C PRO A 172 -15.23 17.89 1.08
N ASP A 173 -15.19 17.16 -0.02
CA ASP A 173 -16.03 17.40 -1.19
C ASP A 173 -17.49 16.94 -0.91
N ASP A 174 -18.41 17.22 -1.84
CA ASP A 174 -19.82 16.86 -1.65
C ASP A 174 -20.05 15.37 -1.52
N ALA A 175 -19.25 14.55 -2.22
CA ALA A 175 -19.32 13.09 -2.11
C ALA A 175 -18.87 12.62 -0.73
N ALA A 176 -17.81 13.19 -0.17
CA ALA A 176 -17.35 12.90 1.17
C ALA A 176 -18.37 13.32 2.23
N ARG A 177 -18.95 14.52 2.09
CA ARG A 177 -20.02 15.00 2.99
C ARG A 177 -21.25 14.10 2.96
N ALA A 178 -21.65 13.61 1.78
CA ALA A 178 -22.77 12.68 1.65
C ALA A 178 -22.53 11.34 2.40
N LEU A 179 -21.25 10.95 2.61
CA LEU A 179 -20.86 9.80 3.41
C LEU A 179 -20.64 10.13 4.91
N GLY A 180 -20.92 11.37 5.33
CA GLY A 180 -20.72 11.83 6.70
C GLY A 180 -19.27 12.15 7.05
N ALA A 181 -18.37 12.20 6.08
CA ALA A 181 -16.98 12.55 6.32
C ALA A 181 -16.81 14.06 6.51
N THR A 182 -16.02 14.45 7.49
CA THR A 182 -15.64 15.83 7.81
C THR A 182 -14.27 16.21 7.26
N LEU A 183 -13.54 15.24 6.71
CA LEU A 183 -12.21 15.37 6.15
C LEU A 183 -12.02 14.42 4.97
N VAL A 184 -11.19 14.81 4.00
CA VAL A 184 -10.67 13.88 2.96
C VAL A 184 -9.18 13.71 3.17
N ILE A 185 -8.72 12.45 3.09
CA ILE A 185 -7.29 12.11 3.12
C ILE A 185 -6.94 11.50 1.76
N ARG A 186 -6.02 12.12 1.05
CA ARG A 186 -5.57 11.60 -0.25
C ARG A 186 -4.08 11.68 -0.46
N GLY A 187 -3.60 11.01 -1.49
CA GLY A 187 -2.24 11.18 -1.99
C GLY A 187 -2.11 12.36 -2.94
N THR A 188 -0.87 12.74 -3.21
CA THR A 188 -0.48 13.63 -4.31
C THR A 188 0.26 12.82 -5.37
N PRO A 189 0.47 13.31 -6.59
CA PRO A 189 1.24 12.62 -7.62
C PRO A 189 2.65 12.23 -7.17
N SER A 190 3.25 13.03 -6.28
CA SER A 190 4.60 12.78 -5.74
C SER A 190 4.60 11.97 -4.43
N GLN A 191 3.48 11.88 -3.75
CA GLN A 191 3.34 11.22 -2.46
C GLN A 191 1.98 10.53 -2.36
N PRO A 192 1.87 9.26 -2.79
CA PRO A 192 0.62 8.51 -2.70
C PRO A 192 0.18 8.37 -1.24
N VAL A 193 -1.13 8.23 -1.02
CA VAL A 193 -1.64 7.87 0.30
C VAL A 193 -1.01 6.54 0.73
N MET A 194 -0.63 6.45 2.00
CA MET A 194 -0.04 5.23 2.55
C MET A 194 -0.96 4.65 3.60
N ILE A 195 -1.28 3.38 3.46
CA ILE A 195 -2.24 2.66 4.29
C ILE A 195 -1.53 1.44 4.88
N ARG A 196 -1.57 1.28 6.19
CA ARG A 196 -1.04 0.07 6.83
C ARG A 196 -2.05 -0.50 7.83
N ALA A 197 -2.08 -1.81 7.95
CA ALA A 197 -2.76 -2.46 9.05
C ALA A 197 -2.02 -2.14 10.37
N GLU A 198 -2.75 -1.77 11.40
CA GLU A 198 -2.23 -1.67 12.77
C GLU A 198 -2.60 -2.95 13.52
N ARG A 199 -1.65 -3.45 14.30
CA ARG A 199 -1.94 -4.60 15.17
C ARG A 199 -2.82 -4.10 16.33
N PRO A 200 -3.84 -4.89 16.71
CA PRO A 200 -4.62 -4.61 17.91
C PRO A 200 -3.74 -4.60 19.17
#